data_27a20dc6d22249b64631bacdcbae6535
#
_entry.id   27a20dc6d22249b64631bacdcbae6535
#
_cell.length_a   1.000
_cell.length_b   1.000
_cell.length_c   1.000
_cell.angle_alpha   90.00
_cell.angle_beta   90.00
_cell.angle_gamma   90.00
#
_symmetry.space_group_name_H-M   'P 1'
#
loop_
_entity.id
_entity.type
_entity.pdbx_description
1 polymer ?
#
loop_
_entity_poly.entity_id
_entity_poly.type
_entity_poly.pdbx_seq_one_letter_code
_entity_poly.pdbx_strand_id
1 'polypeptide(L)'
;MRYTHRHARLHEEEEKIVTSTVPPVRVAAVPAAHPYVIAVADPAHVRLLADPQPPGVPAGQWWPPQVLLPAWLKAHAADFDLVHVHFGIESYSPRELAETVETLSALGLPLVYTVHDLENPQLVSQDDHRASLAVLAAGADALITLTGTAADEVREIAHRAPTVIPHPTLLADAARPRGTASDVTRVGVHLRDLRPNIDGVGTTATLVRAVADLRAQGARVEAVVRMNERVRDAEAAASIDLLARDAEGVTVERGERLDDDALARWIADLDACLLPYRHGTQSGWAELCHDLAVPVVSTRVGHIAAQHPTDFHSFDVGEPVSLARAIVDATGPAWSAPGSTAREAEVEHRAVERRAELDAVRAAHVALYRRVIAAEAAA
;
A
#
# COMPACT_ATOMS: atom_id res chain seq x y z
N MET A 1 -41.52 -8.52 -53.97
CA MET A 1 -41.64 -8.94 -52.56
C MET A 1 -41.01 -7.89 -51.68
N ARG A 2 -41.80 -7.20 -50.85
CA ARG A 2 -41.38 -6.05 -50.06
C ARG A 2 -40.88 -6.55 -48.71
N TYR A 3 -39.65 -6.22 -48.30
CA TYR A 3 -39.15 -6.37 -46.93
C TYR A 3 -39.35 -5.09 -46.15
N THR A 4 -40.16 -5.18 -45.11
CA THR A 4 -40.44 -4.09 -44.19
C THR A 4 -39.35 -4.03 -43.12
N HIS A 5 -38.70 -2.85 -43.02
CA HIS A 5 -37.81 -2.51 -41.89
C HIS A 5 -38.62 -2.30 -40.62
N ARG A 6 -38.29 -3.06 -39.59
CA ARG A 6 -38.74 -2.86 -38.21
C ARG A 6 -37.59 -2.17 -37.45
N HIS A 7 -37.73 -0.90 -37.19
CA HIS A 7 -36.85 -0.15 -36.28
C HIS A 7 -37.05 -0.64 -34.85
N ALA A 8 -36.02 -1.28 -34.29
CA ALA A 8 -35.89 -1.47 -32.86
C ALA A 8 -35.42 -0.16 -32.25
N ARG A 9 -36.25 0.46 -31.41
CA ARG A 9 -35.84 1.55 -30.54
C ARG A 9 -35.02 0.93 -29.40
N LEU A 10 -33.73 1.25 -29.34
CA LEU A 10 -32.92 1.06 -28.17
C LEU A 10 -33.35 2.15 -27.16
N HIS A 11 -33.90 1.76 -26.04
CA HIS A 11 -34.08 2.61 -24.88
C HIS A 11 -32.69 2.88 -24.33
N GLU A 12 -32.22 4.11 -24.45
CA GLU A 12 -31.16 4.67 -23.65
C GLU A 12 -31.72 4.76 -22.21
N GLU A 13 -31.33 3.85 -21.34
CA GLU A 13 -31.43 4.05 -19.91
C GLU A 13 -30.37 5.07 -19.52
N GLU A 14 -30.75 6.33 -19.41
CA GLU A 14 -29.98 7.35 -18.72
C GLU A 14 -29.84 6.88 -17.25
N GLU A 15 -28.68 6.41 -16.89
CA GLU A 15 -28.26 6.22 -15.50
C GLU A 15 -28.44 7.57 -14.80
N LYS A 16 -29.51 7.74 -14.02
CA LYS A 16 -29.73 8.89 -13.17
C LYS A 16 -28.61 8.94 -12.13
N ILE A 17 -27.57 9.70 -12.41
CA ILE A 17 -26.61 10.14 -11.41
C ILE A 17 -27.46 10.85 -10.33
N VAL A 18 -27.61 10.20 -9.19
CA VAL A 18 -28.20 10.80 -7.99
C VAL A 18 -27.22 11.87 -7.52
N THR A 19 -27.40 13.10 -8.00
CA THR A 19 -26.64 14.24 -7.51
C THR A 19 -26.99 14.45 -6.05
N SER A 20 -26.04 14.14 -5.17
CA SER A 20 -26.13 14.49 -3.74
C SER A 20 -26.42 16.00 -3.62
N THR A 21 -27.43 16.35 -2.84
CA THR A 21 -27.77 17.77 -2.57
C THR A 21 -26.73 18.46 -1.67
N VAL A 22 -25.81 17.70 -1.08
CA VAL A 22 -24.73 18.20 -0.23
C VAL A 22 -23.48 18.39 -1.08
N PRO A 23 -22.85 19.57 -1.08
CA PRO A 23 -21.64 19.82 -1.85
C PRO A 23 -20.52 18.87 -1.42
N PRO A 24 -19.60 18.49 -2.33
CA PRO A 24 -18.46 17.66 -2.01
C PRO A 24 -17.52 18.38 -1.04
N VAL A 25 -16.96 17.63 -0.09
CA VAL A 25 -15.92 18.12 0.83
C VAL A 25 -14.65 18.38 0.03
N ARG A 26 -14.07 19.57 0.15
CA ARG A 26 -12.82 19.96 -0.48
C ARG A 26 -11.65 19.59 0.45
N VAL A 27 -10.79 18.71 0.00
CA VAL A 27 -9.71 18.16 0.83
C VAL A 27 -8.34 18.54 0.24
N ALA A 28 -7.50 19.22 1.01
CA ALA A 28 -6.09 19.38 0.72
C ALA A 28 -5.35 18.15 1.27
N ALA A 29 -5.27 17.09 0.46
CA ALA A 29 -4.59 15.85 0.84
C ALA A 29 -3.08 15.95 0.61
N VAL A 30 -2.28 15.23 1.41
CA VAL A 30 -0.82 15.22 1.33
C VAL A 30 -0.31 13.78 1.20
N PRO A 31 0.08 13.36 -0.04
CA PRO A 31 -0.17 14.01 -1.33
C PRO A 31 -1.53 13.60 -1.92
N ALA A 32 -2.14 14.47 -2.72
CA ALA A 32 -3.42 14.19 -3.38
C ALA A 32 -3.31 13.17 -4.53
N ALA A 33 -2.16 13.14 -5.24
CA ALA A 33 -1.94 12.28 -6.40
C ALA A 33 -1.54 10.84 -6.05
N HIS A 34 -1.44 10.47 -4.76
CA HIS A 34 -1.08 9.10 -4.39
C HIS A 34 -2.23 8.11 -4.68
N PRO A 35 -1.96 6.92 -5.29
CA PRO A 35 -3.02 5.96 -5.64
C PRO A 35 -3.96 5.60 -4.47
N TYR A 36 -3.42 5.39 -3.27
CA TYR A 36 -4.23 5.16 -2.07
C TYR A 36 -5.18 6.32 -1.80
N VAL A 37 -4.70 7.56 -1.86
CA VAL A 37 -5.49 8.76 -1.56
C VAL A 37 -6.62 8.95 -2.58
N ILE A 38 -6.33 8.70 -3.85
CA ILE A 38 -7.33 8.70 -4.92
C ILE A 38 -8.37 7.59 -4.68
N ALA A 39 -7.94 6.40 -4.29
CA ALA A 39 -8.84 5.26 -4.07
C ALA A 39 -9.83 5.51 -2.92
N VAL A 40 -9.38 6.09 -1.80
CA VAL A 40 -10.24 6.35 -0.63
C VAL A 40 -11.13 7.58 -0.77
N ALA A 41 -10.87 8.46 -1.73
CA ALA A 41 -11.69 9.62 -2.02
C ALA A 41 -12.91 9.22 -2.87
N ASP A 42 -14.11 9.28 -2.29
CA ASP A 42 -15.34 9.10 -3.05
C ASP A 42 -15.57 10.28 -3.99
N PRO A 43 -15.49 10.11 -5.32
CA PRO A 43 -15.58 11.22 -6.27
C PRO A 43 -16.94 11.93 -6.27
N ALA A 44 -18.00 11.31 -5.74
CA ALA A 44 -19.31 11.92 -5.60
C ALA A 44 -19.40 12.86 -4.38
N HIS A 45 -18.52 12.68 -3.40
CA HIS A 45 -18.60 13.35 -2.10
C HIS A 45 -17.33 14.08 -1.66
N VAL A 46 -16.19 13.82 -2.33
CA VAL A 46 -14.88 14.38 -2.00
C VAL A 46 -14.24 14.97 -3.25
N ARG A 47 -13.73 16.18 -3.13
CA ARG A 47 -12.91 16.84 -4.14
C ARG A 47 -11.51 17.05 -3.59
N LEU A 48 -10.54 16.31 -4.11
CA LEU A 48 -9.14 16.54 -3.79
C LEU A 48 -8.63 17.80 -4.50
N LEU A 49 -7.90 18.64 -3.78
CA LEU A 49 -7.10 19.71 -4.39
C LEU A 49 -5.86 19.07 -5.03
N ALA A 50 -5.47 19.58 -6.19
CA ALA A 50 -4.22 19.14 -6.82
C ALA A 50 -3.01 19.53 -5.94
N ASP A 51 -2.02 18.64 -5.89
CA ASP A 51 -0.78 18.91 -5.16
C ASP A 51 -0.10 20.18 -5.70
N PRO A 52 0.20 21.17 -4.84
CA PRO A 52 0.95 22.34 -5.27
C PRO A 52 2.37 21.95 -5.64
N GLN A 53 2.83 22.43 -6.80
CA GLN A 53 4.20 22.17 -7.25
C GLN A 53 5.20 22.99 -6.43
N PRO A 54 6.21 22.35 -5.80
CA PRO A 54 7.28 23.08 -5.12
C PRO A 54 8.09 23.93 -6.09
N PRO A 55 8.65 25.08 -5.64
CA PRO A 55 9.50 25.91 -6.48
C PRO A 55 10.77 25.16 -6.94
N GLY A 56 11.12 25.29 -8.21
CA GLY A 56 12.38 24.77 -8.76
C GLY A 56 12.42 23.26 -9.04
N VAL A 57 11.30 22.52 -8.85
CA VAL A 57 11.22 21.10 -9.20
C VAL A 57 10.51 20.87 -10.54
N PRO A 58 10.74 19.74 -11.23
CA PRO A 58 10.05 19.38 -12.45
C PRO A 58 8.53 19.27 -12.28
N ALA A 59 7.77 19.48 -13.35
CA ALA A 59 6.33 19.34 -13.35
C ALA A 59 5.90 17.93 -12.90
N GLY A 60 4.84 17.86 -12.09
CA GLY A 60 4.31 16.61 -11.54
C GLY A 60 5.03 16.09 -10.28
N GLN A 61 6.06 16.78 -9.79
CA GLN A 61 6.65 16.51 -8.48
C GLN A 61 5.91 17.31 -7.40
N TRP A 62 5.45 16.60 -6.36
CA TRP A 62 4.73 17.17 -5.22
C TRP A 62 5.61 17.34 -3.97
N TRP A 63 6.74 16.64 -3.93
CA TRP A 63 7.64 16.62 -2.78
C TRP A 63 8.73 17.71 -2.86
N PRO A 64 9.03 18.46 -1.77
CA PRO A 64 8.37 18.46 -0.45
C PRO A 64 6.96 19.05 -0.50
N PRO A 65 5.99 18.52 0.28
CA PRO A 65 4.57 18.90 0.18
C PRO A 65 4.33 20.34 0.65
N GLN A 66 3.97 21.21 -0.28
CA GLN A 66 3.75 22.64 -0.01
C GLN A 66 2.54 22.92 0.89
N VAL A 67 1.55 22.00 0.90
CA VAL A 67 0.36 22.10 1.76
C VAL A 67 0.71 22.20 3.24
N LEU A 68 1.85 21.64 3.68
CA LEU A 68 2.29 21.68 5.07
C LEU A 68 2.99 22.98 5.46
N LEU A 69 3.15 23.94 4.55
CA LEU A 69 3.78 25.23 4.85
C LEU A 69 2.76 26.23 5.40
N PRO A 70 3.01 26.85 6.56
CA PRO A 70 2.14 27.89 7.15
C PRO A 70 1.76 29.02 6.19
N ALA A 71 2.71 29.46 5.35
CA ALA A 71 2.46 30.51 4.37
C ALA A 71 1.46 30.07 3.29
N TRP A 72 1.57 28.82 2.82
CA TRP A 72 0.65 28.26 1.83
C TRP A 72 -0.75 28.10 2.43
N LEU A 73 -0.88 27.54 3.64
CA LEU A 73 -2.15 27.38 4.34
C LEU A 73 -2.88 28.71 4.49
N LYS A 74 -2.19 29.77 4.95
CA LYS A 74 -2.78 31.12 5.09
C LYS A 74 -3.25 31.71 3.77
N ALA A 75 -2.52 31.44 2.68
CA ALA A 75 -2.87 31.98 1.35
C ALA A 75 -4.07 31.25 0.71
N HIS A 76 -4.30 29.99 1.07
CA HIS A 76 -5.28 29.09 0.41
C HIS A 76 -6.39 28.61 1.34
N ALA A 77 -6.51 29.13 2.55
CA ALA A 77 -7.49 28.70 3.55
C ALA A 77 -8.95 28.65 3.07
N ALA A 78 -9.33 29.46 2.06
CA ALA A 78 -10.67 29.46 1.47
C ALA A 78 -10.89 28.39 0.39
N ASP A 79 -9.83 27.68 -0.05
CA ASP A 79 -9.90 26.77 -1.19
C ASP A 79 -10.31 25.36 -0.78
N PHE A 80 -10.20 25.00 0.50
CA PHE A 80 -10.47 23.66 1.04
C PHE A 80 -11.17 23.73 2.41
N ASP A 81 -11.74 22.61 2.84
CA ASP A 81 -12.51 22.49 4.08
C ASP A 81 -11.74 21.78 5.20
N LEU A 82 -10.70 21.00 4.85
CA LEU A 82 -9.79 20.31 5.78
C LEU A 82 -8.49 19.93 5.10
N VAL A 83 -7.45 19.65 5.92
CA VAL A 83 -6.21 19.01 5.48
C VAL A 83 -6.21 17.55 5.90
N HIS A 84 -5.80 16.65 4.99
CA HIS A 84 -5.59 15.25 5.31
C HIS A 84 -4.17 14.79 4.99
N VAL A 85 -3.38 14.51 6.02
CA VAL A 85 -1.99 14.06 5.87
C VAL A 85 -1.93 12.54 5.79
N HIS A 86 -1.23 12.03 4.77
CA HIS A 86 -0.98 10.60 4.58
C HIS A 86 0.52 10.27 4.57
N PHE A 87 1.30 11.01 3.79
CA PHE A 87 2.74 10.75 3.56
C PHE A 87 3.52 12.07 3.45
N GLY A 88 4.88 11.98 3.35
CA GLY A 88 5.73 13.12 3.04
C GLY A 88 6.13 13.98 4.24
N ILE A 89 5.78 13.55 5.44
CA ILE A 89 6.09 14.28 6.69
C ILE A 89 7.61 14.35 6.98
N GLU A 90 8.37 13.39 6.44
CA GLU A 90 9.84 13.33 6.56
C GLU A 90 10.57 14.50 5.88
N SER A 91 9.86 15.32 5.13
CA SER A 91 10.39 16.53 4.50
C SER A 91 10.57 17.68 5.47
N TYR A 92 9.95 17.59 6.64
CA TYR A 92 9.88 18.65 7.63
C TYR A 92 10.34 18.15 8.98
N SER A 93 10.96 19.03 9.75
CA SER A 93 11.29 18.78 11.16
C SER A 93 10.02 18.73 12.02
N PRO A 94 10.06 18.06 13.19
CA PRO A 94 8.95 18.08 14.14
C PRO A 94 8.48 19.50 14.52
N ARG A 95 9.40 20.46 14.56
CA ARG A 95 9.09 21.87 14.84
C ARG A 95 8.27 22.51 13.72
N GLU A 96 8.67 22.30 12.47
CA GLU A 96 7.93 22.85 11.32
C GLU A 96 6.53 22.24 11.23
N LEU A 97 6.38 20.95 11.55
CA LEU A 97 5.07 20.32 11.63
C LEU A 97 4.21 20.87 12.78
N ALA A 98 4.81 21.21 13.91
CA ALA A 98 4.10 21.90 14.99
C ALA A 98 3.59 23.28 14.55
N GLU A 99 4.41 24.07 13.84
CA GLU A 99 4.00 25.35 13.24
C GLU A 99 2.85 25.18 12.22
N THR A 100 2.84 24.06 11.47
CA THR A 100 1.72 23.67 10.57
C THR A 100 0.43 23.43 11.36
N VAL A 101 0.49 22.63 12.42
CA VAL A 101 -0.65 22.31 13.30
C VAL A 101 -1.21 23.58 13.95
N GLU A 102 -0.34 24.42 14.52
CA GLU A 102 -0.76 25.71 15.11
C GLU A 102 -1.44 26.63 14.08
N THR A 103 -0.91 26.65 12.85
CA THR A 103 -1.51 27.45 11.77
C THR A 103 -2.90 26.94 11.38
N LEU A 104 -3.08 25.62 11.24
CA LEU A 104 -4.38 25.02 10.94
C LEU A 104 -5.40 25.35 12.04
N SER A 105 -5.03 25.15 13.29
CA SER A 105 -5.88 25.52 14.44
C SER A 105 -6.25 27.01 14.44
N ALA A 106 -5.29 27.91 14.19
CA ALA A 106 -5.56 29.35 14.13
C ALA A 106 -6.47 29.76 12.96
N LEU A 107 -6.53 28.96 11.89
CA LEU A 107 -7.40 29.17 10.73
C LEU A 107 -8.78 28.51 10.87
N GLY A 108 -9.00 27.72 11.93
CA GLY A 108 -10.22 26.92 12.07
C GLY A 108 -10.35 25.83 10.99
N LEU A 109 -9.24 25.26 10.58
CA LEU A 109 -9.19 24.23 9.52
C LEU A 109 -8.83 22.87 10.13
N PRO A 110 -9.74 21.88 10.09
CA PRO A 110 -9.51 20.57 10.66
C PRO A 110 -8.32 19.85 10.01
N LEU A 111 -7.53 19.14 10.84
CA LEU A 111 -6.47 18.25 10.45
C LEU A 111 -6.89 16.79 10.64
N VAL A 112 -6.88 16.01 9.59
CA VAL A 112 -6.98 14.54 9.63
C VAL A 112 -5.60 13.96 9.36
N TYR A 113 -5.20 12.94 10.13
CA TYR A 113 -3.93 12.26 9.90
C TYR A 113 -4.14 10.75 9.84
N THR A 114 -3.78 10.15 8.69
CA THR A 114 -3.69 8.69 8.56
C THR A 114 -2.27 8.24 8.88
N VAL A 115 -2.13 7.49 9.97
CA VAL A 115 -0.87 6.89 10.38
C VAL A 115 -0.64 5.63 9.56
N HIS A 116 0.02 5.79 8.41
CA HIS A 116 0.46 4.67 7.56
C HIS A 116 1.71 4.02 8.11
N ASP A 117 2.66 4.84 8.56
CA ASP A 117 3.99 4.40 8.97
C ASP A 117 4.26 4.79 10.42
N LEU A 118 4.24 3.82 11.33
CA LEU A 118 4.82 3.95 12.68
C LEU A 118 6.34 3.91 12.61
N GLU A 119 6.87 3.16 11.65
CA GLU A 119 8.27 3.15 11.24
C GLU A 119 8.36 3.44 9.74
N ASN A 120 9.04 4.54 9.37
CA ASN A 120 9.16 4.96 7.97
C ASN A 120 10.12 4.02 7.20
N PRO A 121 9.65 3.35 6.13
CA PRO A 121 10.44 2.40 5.38
C PRO A 121 11.62 3.02 4.60
N GLN A 122 11.67 4.34 4.47
CA GLN A 122 12.72 5.07 3.76
C GLN A 122 13.88 5.48 4.66
N LEU A 123 13.71 5.39 5.99
CA LEU A 123 14.65 5.89 6.97
C LEU A 123 15.39 4.78 7.71
N VAL A 124 16.65 5.00 8.03
CA VAL A 124 17.46 4.13 8.89
C VAL A 124 17.21 4.47 10.37
N SER A 125 17.28 5.77 10.73
CA SER A 125 16.89 6.24 12.06
C SER A 125 15.44 6.69 12.05
N GLN A 126 14.70 6.31 13.09
CA GLN A 126 13.28 6.61 13.24
C GLN A 126 13.01 7.77 14.24
N ASP A 127 14.03 8.38 14.83
CA ASP A 127 13.85 9.32 15.95
C ASP A 127 13.07 10.57 15.53
N ASP A 128 13.47 11.22 14.42
CA ASP A 128 12.76 12.39 13.89
C ASP A 128 11.35 12.00 13.37
N HIS A 129 11.22 10.82 12.78
CA HIS A 129 9.93 10.33 12.32
C HIS A 129 8.94 10.13 13.48
N ARG A 130 9.39 9.50 14.58
CA ARG A 130 8.57 9.32 15.79
C ARG A 130 8.17 10.66 16.42
N ALA A 131 9.09 11.62 16.46
CA ALA A 131 8.78 12.96 16.96
C ALA A 131 7.75 13.68 16.07
N SER A 132 7.90 13.61 14.74
CA SER A 132 6.96 14.16 13.77
C SER A 132 5.57 13.53 13.86
N LEU A 133 5.54 12.19 13.99
CA LEU A 133 4.30 11.43 14.20
C LEU A 133 3.58 11.87 15.48
N ALA A 134 4.32 12.01 16.59
CA ALA A 134 3.74 12.45 17.86
C ALA A 134 3.14 13.86 17.77
N VAL A 135 3.79 14.79 17.07
CA VAL A 135 3.28 16.15 16.83
C VAL A 135 1.98 16.12 16.04
N LEU A 136 1.95 15.41 14.90
CA LEU A 136 0.74 15.32 14.08
C LEU A 136 -0.38 14.55 14.79
N ALA A 137 -0.04 13.46 15.48
CA ALA A 137 -1.02 12.68 16.22
C ALA A 137 -1.66 13.47 17.38
N ALA A 138 -0.91 14.34 18.05
CA ALA A 138 -1.44 15.22 19.09
C ALA A 138 -2.33 16.34 18.52
N GLY A 139 -1.95 16.90 17.37
CA GLY A 139 -2.62 18.07 16.78
C GLY A 139 -3.76 17.74 15.81
N ALA A 140 -3.91 16.50 15.33
CA ALA A 140 -4.97 16.16 14.39
C ALA A 140 -6.34 16.10 15.09
N ASP A 141 -7.41 16.53 14.42
CA ASP A 141 -8.81 16.42 14.90
C ASP A 141 -9.34 14.99 14.77
N ALA A 142 -8.84 14.24 13.80
CA ALA A 142 -9.08 12.82 13.68
C ALA A 142 -7.82 12.04 13.26
N LEU A 143 -7.69 10.85 13.84
CA LEU A 143 -6.66 9.89 13.50
C LEU A 143 -7.26 8.69 12.80
N ILE A 144 -6.58 8.22 11.77
CA ILE A 144 -6.89 6.98 11.06
C ILE A 144 -5.68 6.06 11.12
N THR A 145 -5.91 4.77 11.22
CA THR A 145 -4.92 3.72 10.95
C THR A 145 -5.58 2.53 10.28
N LEU A 146 -4.81 1.58 9.73
CA LEU A 146 -5.36 0.60 8.80
C LEU A 146 -5.66 -0.76 9.43
N THR A 147 -5.12 -1.05 10.63
CA THR A 147 -5.36 -2.31 11.34
C THR A 147 -5.65 -2.09 12.82
N GLY A 148 -6.39 -3.02 13.44
CA GLY A 148 -6.67 -2.96 14.87
C GLY A 148 -5.43 -3.02 15.75
N THR A 149 -4.43 -3.81 15.35
CA THR A 149 -3.16 -3.92 16.08
C THR A 149 -2.31 -2.64 15.98
N ALA A 150 -2.32 -1.95 14.84
CA ALA A 150 -1.68 -0.64 14.70
C ALA A 150 -2.43 0.43 15.51
N ALA A 151 -3.75 0.31 15.66
CA ALA A 151 -4.55 1.23 16.47
C ALA A 151 -4.15 1.22 17.94
N ASP A 152 -3.73 0.08 18.48
CA ASP A 152 -3.26 -0.01 19.86
C ASP A 152 -1.97 0.80 20.05
N GLU A 153 -1.02 0.69 19.14
CA GLU A 153 0.24 1.45 19.18
C GLU A 153 0.02 2.96 18.94
N VAL A 154 -0.83 3.33 17.97
CA VAL A 154 -1.22 4.73 17.74
C VAL A 154 -1.89 5.33 18.98
N ARG A 155 -2.71 4.55 19.70
CA ARG A 155 -3.36 5.00 20.95
C ARG A 155 -2.35 5.32 22.05
N GLU A 156 -1.28 4.52 22.13
CA GLU A 156 -0.19 4.78 23.11
C GLU A 156 0.54 6.10 22.78
N ILE A 157 0.81 6.36 21.50
CA ILE A 157 1.50 7.57 21.05
C ILE A 157 0.61 8.82 21.19
N ALA A 158 -0.62 8.73 20.74
CA ALA A 158 -1.55 9.86 20.65
C ALA A 158 -2.36 10.09 21.93
N HIS A 159 -2.33 9.16 22.90
CA HIS A 159 -3.20 9.13 24.10
C HIS A 159 -4.69 9.18 23.77
N ARG A 160 -5.07 8.79 22.55
CA ARG A 160 -6.46 8.69 22.06
C ARG A 160 -6.58 7.64 20.97
N ALA A 161 -7.77 7.06 20.85
CA ALA A 161 -8.01 6.00 19.89
C ALA A 161 -8.13 6.55 18.45
N PRO A 162 -7.40 5.99 17.46
CA PRO A 162 -7.65 6.25 16.07
C PRO A 162 -8.91 5.51 15.58
N THR A 163 -9.47 5.98 14.46
CA THR A 163 -10.44 5.20 13.70
C THR A 163 -9.69 4.18 12.84
N VAL A 164 -10.09 2.91 12.90
CA VAL A 164 -9.54 1.89 12.00
C VAL A 164 -10.36 1.89 10.72
N ILE A 165 -9.69 2.21 9.60
CA ILE A 165 -10.25 2.11 8.25
C ILE A 165 -9.26 1.28 7.42
N PRO A 166 -9.63 0.07 6.94
CA PRO A 166 -8.69 -0.83 6.31
C PRO A 166 -8.14 -0.28 4.99
N HIS A 167 -7.05 -0.85 4.53
CA HIS A 167 -6.45 -0.50 3.24
C HIS A 167 -7.34 -1.03 2.11
N PRO A 168 -7.83 -0.19 1.20
CA PRO A 168 -8.66 -0.65 0.08
C PRO A 168 -7.84 -1.38 -0.97
N THR A 169 -8.52 -2.10 -1.86
CA THR A 169 -7.89 -2.54 -3.11
C THR A 169 -7.42 -1.34 -3.94
N LEU A 170 -6.25 -1.48 -4.57
CA LEU A 170 -5.75 -0.51 -5.56
C LEU A 170 -5.81 -1.08 -6.99
N LEU A 171 -6.24 -2.35 -7.15
CA LEU A 171 -6.43 -2.96 -8.46
C LEU A 171 -7.73 -2.47 -9.10
N ALA A 172 -7.62 -2.00 -10.34
CA ALA A 172 -8.79 -1.75 -11.17
C ALA A 172 -9.46 -3.08 -11.56
N ASP A 173 -10.80 -3.11 -11.60
CA ASP A 173 -11.58 -4.33 -11.88
C ASP A 173 -11.22 -5.02 -13.21
N ALA A 174 -10.82 -4.24 -14.22
CA ALA A 174 -10.49 -4.77 -15.55
C ALA A 174 -9.06 -5.36 -15.65
N ALA A 175 -8.23 -5.19 -14.62
CA ALA A 175 -6.78 -5.42 -14.69
C ALA A 175 -6.31 -6.60 -13.83
N ARG A 176 -7.18 -7.59 -13.53
CA ARG A 176 -6.74 -8.75 -12.75
C ARG A 176 -6.02 -9.74 -13.65
N PRO A 177 -4.68 -9.79 -13.61
CA PRO A 177 -3.92 -10.71 -14.44
C PRO A 177 -4.13 -12.13 -13.97
N ARG A 178 -4.11 -13.06 -14.93
CA ARG A 178 -4.06 -14.49 -14.67
C ARG A 178 -2.62 -14.94 -14.63
N GLY A 179 -2.30 -15.76 -13.64
CA GLY A 179 -0.98 -16.38 -13.57
C GLY A 179 -0.82 -17.47 -14.62
N THR A 180 0.42 -17.85 -14.89
CA THR A 180 0.77 -18.92 -15.83
C THR A 180 0.83 -20.26 -15.10
N ALA A 181 0.11 -21.26 -15.58
CA ALA A 181 0.14 -22.59 -15.01
C ALA A 181 1.56 -23.20 -15.10
N SER A 182 2.03 -23.73 -13.99
CA SER A 182 3.32 -24.41 -13.89
C SER A 182 3.21 -25.61 -12.94
N ASP A 183 4.09 -26.60 -13.14
CA ASP A 183 4.26 -27.73 -12.23
C ASP A 183 5.49 -27.52 -11.29
N VAL A 184 6.06 -26.32 -11.33
CA VAL A 184 7.15 -25.88 -10.46
C VAL A 184 6.63 -24.78 -9.54
N THR A 185 6.79 -24.94 -8.24
CA THR A 185 6.46 -23.91 -7.25
C THR A 185 7.40 -22.71 -7.42
N ARG A 186 6.85 -21.56 -7.75
CA ARG A 186 7.59 -20.32 -7.99
C ARG A 186 7.44 -19.36 -6.84
N VAL A 187 8.54 -19.09 -6.13
CA VAL A 187 8.61 -18.11 -5.03
C VAL A 187 9.29 -16.86 -5.55
N GLY A 188 8.65 -15.70 -5.37
CA GLY A 188 9.21 -14.42 -5.81
C GLY A 188 9.52 -13.49 -4.66
N VAL A 189 10.67 -12.81 -4.71
CA VAL A 189 11.00 -11.68 -3.85
C VAL A 189 11.39 -10.48 -4.70
N HIS A 190 10.70 -9.35 -4.52
CA HIS A 190 11.05 -8.12 -5.22
C HIS A 190 11.70 -7.13 -4.26
N LEU A 191 12.99 -6.94 -4.40
CA LEU A 191 13.82 -6.10 -3.54
C LEU A 191 13.78 -4.61 -3.92
N ARG A 192 13.08 -4.27 -5.00
CA ARG A 192 12.94 -2.88 -5.49
C ARG A 192 14.31 -2.22 -5.73
N ASP A 193 14.52 -1.08 -5.09
CA ASP A 193 15.75 -0.29 -5.11
C ASP A 193 16.61 -0.49 -3.84
N LEU A 194 16.39 -1.60 -3.09
CA LEU A 194 17.08 -1.91 -1.84
C LEU A 194 16.96 -0.78 -0.80
N ARG A 195 15.71 -0.35 -0.52
CA ARG A 195 15.42 0.62 0.54
C ARG A 195 15.91 0.15 1.91
N PRO A 196 16.11 1.06 2.88
CA PRO A 196 16.59 0.71 4.21
C PRO A 196 15.80 -0.39 4.93
N ASN A 197 14.50 -0.46 4.71
CA ASN A 197 13.65 -1.48 5.33
C ASN A 197 13.70 -2.85 4.64
N ILE A 198 14.44 -3.01 3.54
CA ILE A 198 14.54 -4.27 2.80
C ILE A 198 15.81 -5.02 3.20
N ASP A 199 15.67 -6.23 3.73
CA ASP A 199 16.80 -7.14 3.94
C ASP A 199 17.06 -7.99 2.70
N GLY A 200 17.71 -7.39 1.70
CA GLY A 200 17.98 -8.10 0.45
C GLY A 200 19.03 -9.20 0.60
N VAL A 201 20.15 -8.92 1.26
CA VAL A 201 21.29 -9.87 1.36
C VAL A 201 20.94 -11.03 2.29
N GLY A 202 20.48 -10.75 3.51
CA GLY A 202 20.12 -11.79 4.48
C GLY A 202 19.00 -12.70 3.97
N THR A 203 17.99 -12.11 3.34
CA THR A 203 16.86 -12.86 2.75
C THR A 203 17.33 -13.72 1.58
N THR A 204 18.15 -13.21 0.66
CA THR A 204 18.67 -14.01 -0.47
C THR A 204 19.53 -15.17 0.02
N ALA A 205 20.41 -14.94 1.00
CA ALA A 205 21.22 -16.01 1.58
C ALA A 205 20.36 -17.12 2.23
N THR A 206 19.29 -16.71 2.92
CA THR A 206 18.34 -17.65 3.54
C THR A 206 17.55 -18.42 2.47
N LEU A 207 17.09 -17.73 1.41
CA LEU A 207 16.31 -18.28 0.31
C LEU A 207 17.11 -19.30 -0.51
N VAL A 208 18.36 -19.01 -0.84
CA VAL A 208 19.26 -19.95 -1.56
C VAL A 208 19.36 -21.28 -0.81
N ARG A 209 19.54 -21.26 0.49
CA ARG A 209 19.62 -22.46 1.32
C ARG A 209 18.27 -23.19 1.43
N ALA A 210 17.20 -22.44 1.66
CA ALA A 210 15.86 -23.02 1.76
C ALA A 210 15.42 -23.71 0.46
N VAL A 211 15.71 -23.10 -0.70
CA VAL A 211 15.44 -23.71 -2.02
C VAL A 211 16.30 -24.98 -2.22
N ALA A 212 17.58 -24.93 -1.88
CA ALA A 212 18.45 -26.10 -1.98
C ALA A 212 17.94 -27.26 -1.10
N ASP A 213 17.54 -26.99 0.14
CA ASP A 213 16.99 -27.98 1.06
C ASP A 213 15.68 -28.60 0.56
N LEU A 214 14.77 -27.80 0.04
CA LEU A 214 13.50 -28.24 -0.54
C LEU A 214 13.73 -29.12 -1.79
N ARG A 215 14.65 -28.72 -2.68
CA ARG A 215 15.01 -29.49 -3.88
C ARG A 215 15.70 -30.81 -3.52
N ALA A 216 16.57 -30.82 -2.52
CA ALA A 216 17.18 -32.05 -2.01
C ALA A 216 16.15 -33.05 -1.44
N GLN A 217 15.01 -32.56 -0.97
CA GLN A 217 13.86 -33.36 -0.53
C GLN A 217 12.92 -33.75 -1.69
N GLY A 218 13.28 -33.41 -2.94
CA GLY A 218 12.52 -33.77 -4.14
C GLY A 218 11.43 -32.75 -4.54
N ALA A 219 11.34 -31.60 -3.88
CA ALA A 219 10.39 -30.55 -4.26
C ALA A 219 10.84 -29.88 -5.58
N ARG A 220 9.89 -29.58 -6.45
CA ARG A 220 10.12 -28.79 -7.66
C ARG A 220 9.85 -27.33 -7.33
N VAL A 221 10.86 -26.63 -6.84
CA VAL A 221 10.77 -25.24 -6.41
C VAL A 221 11.83 -24.39 -7.08
N GLU A 222 11.44 -23.19 -7.49
CA GLU A 222 12.29 -22.14 -8.04
C GLU A 222 12.00 -20.81 -7.33
N ALA A 223 13.04 -20.01 -7.17
CA ALA A 223 12.96 -18.67 -6.59
C ALA A 223 13.46 -17.61 -7.58
N VAL A 224 12.74 -16.49 -7.64
CA VAL A 224 13.10 -15.34 -8.44
C VAL A 224 13.34 -14.14 -7.52
N VAL A 225 14.58 -13.64 -7.52
CA VAL A 225 14.98 -12.43 -6.80
C VAL A 225 15.00 -11.29 -7.81
N ARG A 226 14.01 -10.39 -7.74
CA ARG A 226 13.92 -9.24 -8.65
C ARG A 226 14.41 -7.96 -8.00
N MET A 227 15.24 -7.20 -8.72
CA MET A 227 15.71 -5.87 -8.34
C MET A 227 15.51 -4.88 -9.49
N ASN A 228 15.38 -3.59 -9.16
CA ASN A 228 15.47 -2.54 -10.15
C ASN A 228 16.92 -2.46 -10.69
N GLU A 229 17.10 -1.98 -11.93
CA GLU A 229 18.44 -1.72 -12.47
C GLU A 229 19.22 -0.74 -11.61
N ARG A 230 18.53 0.33 -11.16
CA ARG A 230 19.10 1.33 -10.26
C ARG A 230 18.66 1.01 -8.84
N VAL A 231 19.63 0.73 -8.00
CA VAL A 231 19.44 0.47 -6.57
C VAL A 231 20.22 1.50 -5.74
N ARG A 232 19.79 1.71 -4.51
CA ARG A 232 20.45 2.64 -3.56
C ARG A 232 21.73 2.04 -3.00
N ASP A 233 21.76 0.71 -2.84
CA ASP A 233 22.89 -0.05 -2.26
C ASP A 233 23.45 -1.00 -3.31
N ALA A 234 24.49 -0.53 -4.02
CA ALA A 234 25.17 -1.30 -5.07
C ALA A 234 26.00 -2.46 -4.49
N GLU A 235 26.50 -2.34 -3.26
CA GLU A 235 27.28 -3.38 -2.59
C GLU A 235 26.37 -4.54 -2.18
N ALA A 236 25.21 -4.23 -1.59
CA ALA A 236 24.19 -5.24 -1.31
C ALA A 236 23.74 -5.94 -2.60
N ALA A 237 23.53 -5.21 -3.69
CA ALA A 237 23.13 -5.78 -4.97
C ALA A 237 24.20 -6.74 -5.55
N ALA A 238 25.48 -6.38 -5.47
CA ALA A 238 26.58 -7.26 -5.89
C ALA A 238 26.68 -8.53 -5.02
N SER A 239 26.41 -8.38 -3.71
CA SER A 239 26.36 -9.51 -2.77
C SER A 239 25.23 -10.48 -3.10
N ILE A 240 24.04 -9.97 -3.47
CA ILE A 240 22.89 -10.76 -3.90
C ILE A 240 23.22 -11.54 -5.18
N ASP A 241 23.83 -10.89 -6.19
CA ASP A 241 24.25 -11.55 -7.42
C ASP A 241 25.27 -12.69 -7.14
N LEU A 242 26.18 -12.46 -6.20
CA LEU A 242 27.18 -13.47 -5.81
C LEU A 242 26.53 -14.68 -5.13
N LEU A 243 25.59 -14.44 -4.20
CA LEU A 243 24.87 -15.48 -3.48
C LEU A 243 24.04 -16.38 -4.40
N ALA A 244 23.44 -15.81 -5.43
CA ALA A 244 22.58 -16.54 -6.35
C ALA A 244 23.31 -17.14 -7.57
N ARG A 245 24.56 -16.76 -7.83
CA ARG A 245 25.29 -17.10 -9.08
C ARG A 245 25.29 -18.57 -9.41
N ASP A 246 25.59 -19.42 -8.44
CA ASP A 246 25.72 -20.88 -8.60
C ASP A 246 24.63 -21.64 -7.83
N ALA A 247 23.57 -20.91 -7.39
CA ALA A 247 22.48 -21.48 -6.62
C ALA A 247 21.45 -22.11 -7.55
N GLU A 248 21.38 -23.44 -7.58
CA GLU A 248 20.40 -24.15 -8.39
C GLU A 248 18.96 -23.82 -7.96
N GLY A 249 18.12 -23.42 -8.91
CA GLY A 249 16.73 -23.04 -8.66
C GLY A 249 16.55 -21.62 -8.13
N VAL A 250 17.61 -20.77 -8.13
CA VAL A 250 17.47 -19.35 -7.77
C VAL A 250 17.99 -18.48 -8.91
N THR A 251 17.18 -17.55 -9.35
CA THR A 251 17.52 -16.58 -10.40
C THR A 251 17.43 -15.14 -9.90
N VAL A 252 18.36 -14.29 -10.34
CA VAL A 252 18.30 -12.85 -10.13
C VAL A 252 17.86 -12.16 -11.41
N GLU A 253 16.75 -11.45 -11.35
CA GLU A 253 16.24 -10.60 -12.44
C GLU A 253 16.53 -9.14 -12.13
N ARG A 254 17.12 -8.42 -13.10
CA ARG A 254 17.27 -6.96 -13.07
C ARG A 254 16.50 -6.34 -14.20
N GLY A 255 15.86 -5.21 -13.94
CA GLY A 255 15.09 -4.50 -14.96
C GLY A 255 14.61 -3.15 -14.47
N GLU A 256 13.96 -2.42 -15.34
CA GLU A 256 13.31 -1.17 -14.97
C GLU A 256 12.26 -1.40 -13.86
N ARG A 257 11.92 -0.30 -13.18
CA ARG A 257 10.82 -0.33 -12.22
C ARG A 257 9.54 -0.80 -12.93
N LEU A 258 8.91 -1.83 -12.39
CA LEU A 258 7.60 -2.27 -12.88
C LEU A 258 6.56 -1.17 -12.61
N ASP A 259 5.73 -0.90 -13.60
CA ASP A 259 4.46 -0.21 -13.39
C ASP A 259 3.46 -1.11 -12.64
N ASP A 260 2.32 -0.57 -12.24
CA ASP A 260 1.37 -1.29 -11.40
C ASP A 260 0.80 -2.54 -12.11
N ASP A 261 0.56 -2.46 -13.43
CA ASP A 261 0.06 -3.58 -14.22
C ASP A 261 1.12 -4.68 -14.39
N ALA A 262 2.37 -4.30 -14.65
CA ALA A 262 3.47 -5.24 -14.78
C ALA A 262 3.79 -5.90 -13.43
N LEU A 263 3.67 -5.16 -12.33
CA LEU A 263 3.83 -5.68 -10.99
C LEU A 263 2.73 -6.69 -10.64
N ALA A 264 1.47 -6.36 -10.93
CA ALA A 264 0.35 -7.26 -10.69
C ALA A 264 0.52 -8.57 -11.50
N ARG A 265 0.94 -8.50 -12.77
CA ARG A 265 1.25 -9.69 -13.59
C ARG A 265 2.38 -10.51 -13.00
N TRP A 266 3.47 -9.86 -12.56
CA TRP A 266 4.60 -10.56 -11.96
C TRP A 266 4.21 -11.29 -10.67
N ILE A 267 3.38 -10.68 -9.81
CA ILE A 267 2.87 -11.32 -8.59
C ILE A 267 1.90 -12.47 -8.94
N ALA A 268 1.00 -12.30 -9.93
CA ALA A 268 0.03 -13.33 -10.31
C ALA A 268 0.69 -14.64 -10.79
N ASP A 269 1.93 -14.59 -11.29
CA ASP A 269 2.71 -15.74 -11.70
C ASP A 269 3.40 -16.48 -10.54
N LEU A 270 3.27 -15.99 -9.29
CA LEU A 270 3.90 -16.59 -8.13
C LEU A 270 2.98 -17.55 -7.38
N ASP A 271 3.56 -18.59 -6.83
CA ASP A 271 2.91 -19.43 -5.82
C ASP A 271 2.96 -18.80 -4.43
N ALA A 272 4.03 -18.08 -4.11
CA ALA A 272 4.17 -17.30 -2.89
C ALA A 272 5.04 -16.05 -3.13
N CYS A 273 4.66 -14.95 -2.50
CA CYS A 273 5.43 -13.70 -2.53
C CYS A 273 6.18 -13.50 -1.22
N LEU A 274 7.50 -13.35 -1.31
CA LEU A 274 8.38 -13.13 -0.17
C LEU A 274 8.56 -11.63 0.08
N LEU A 275 8.26 -11.16 1.29
CA LEU A 275 8.41 -9.76 1.71
C LEU A 275 9.51 -9.65 2.78
N PRO A 276 10.71 -9.14 2.43
CA PRO A 276 11.91 -9.22 3.23
C PRO A 276 12.11 -7.97 4.10
N TYR A 277 11.16 -7.63 4.94
CA TYR A 277 11.19 -6.40 5.71
C TYR A 277 12.01 -6.51 7.00
N ARG A 278 12.81 -5.46 7.31
CA ARG A 278 13.49 -5.25 8.60
C ARG A 278 12.65 -4.43 9.56
N HIS A 279 11.89 -3.47 9.03
CA HIS A 279 10.98 -2.62 9.77
C HIS A 279 9.88 -2.10 8.83
N GLY A 280 8.82 -1.55 9.40
CA GLY A 280 7.67 -1.00 8.70
C GLY A 280 6.40 -1.29 9.47
N THR A 281 5.29 -0.72 9.04
CA THR A 281 4.00 -0.83 9.73
C THR A 281 3.05 -1.75 8.97
N GLN A 282 2.84 -1.43 7.70
CA GLN A 282 1.89 -2.11 6.80
C GLN A 282 2.51 -2.24 5.41
N SER A 283 1.89 -3.03 4.55
CA SER A 283 2.42 -3.29 3.22
C SER A 283 1.32 -3.26 2.16
N GLY A 284 1.36 -2.28 1.27
CA GLY A 284 0.53 -2.28 0.06
C GLY A 284 0.81 -3.47 -0.86
N TRP A 285 1.97 -4.13 -0.71
CA TRP A 285 2.26 -5.36 -1.43
C TRP A 285 1.54 -6.57 -0.84
N ALA A 286 1.35 -6.60 0.48
CA ALA A 286 0.51 -7.63 1.11
C ALA A 286 -0.94 -7.51 0.64
N GLU A 287 -1.45 -6.27 0.48
CA GLU A 287 -2.77 -6.02 -0.10
C GLU A 287 -2.87 -6.51 -1.55
N LEU A 288 -1.88 -6.17 -2.39
CA LEU A 288 -1.85 -6.61 -3.78
C LEU A 288 -1.74 -8.13 -3.91
N CYS A 289 -0.94 -8.78 -3.04
CA CYS A 289 -0.86 -10.23 -2.98
C CYS A 289 -2.21 -10.85 -2.60
N HIS A 290 -2.88 -10.27 -1.59
CA HIS A 290 -4.22 -10.70 -1.21
C HIS A 290 -5.21 -10.57 -2.37
N ASP A 291 -5.26 -9.42 -3.03
CA ASP A 291 -6.14 -9.18 -4.18
C ASP A 291 -5.94 -10.18 -5.33
N LEU A 292 -4.72 -10.72 -5.47
CA LEU A 292 -4.34 -11.71 -6.48
C LEU A 292 -4.34 -13.16 -5.95
N ALA A 293 -4.83 -13.37 -4.74
CA ALA A 293 -4.86 -14.65 -4.06
C ALA A 293 -3.46 -15.32 -3.98
N VAL A 294 -2.40 -14.53 -3.79
CA VAL A 294 -1.02 -14.98 -3.61
C VAL A 294 -0.65 -14.90 -2.13
N PRO A 295 -0.30 -16.00 -1.46
CA PRO A 295 0.10 -15.95 -0.06
C PRO A 295 1.41 -15.18 0.12
N VAL A 296 1.51 -14.53 1.27
CA VAL A 296 2.67 -13.76 1.68
C VAL A 296 3.53 -14.57 2.63
N VAL A 297 4.81 -14.69 2.30
CA VAL A 297 5.84 -15.20 3.22
C VAL A 297 6.68 -14.00 3.67
N SER A 298 6.66 -13.63 4.94
CA SER A 298 7.29 -12.41 5.41
C SER A 298 7.93 -12.56 6.79
N THR A 299 8.85 -11.66 7.12
CA THR A 299 9.30 -11.46 8.49
C THR A 299 8.15 -10.93 9.36
N ARG A 300 8.23 -11.18 10.68
CA ARG A 300 7.24 -10.65 11.66
C ARG A 300 7.54 -9.20 11.99
N VAL A 301 7.22 -8.31 11.06
CA VAL A 301 7.48 -6.88 11.17
C VAL A 301 6.18 -6.10 11.19
N GLY A 302 6.08 -5.16 12.11
CA GLY A 302 4.93 -4.26 12.24
C GLY A 302 3.59 -5.01 12.34
N HIS A 303 2.62 -4.55 11.57
CA HIS A 303 1.24 -5.05 11.58
C HIS A 303 0.84 -5.75 10.27
N ILE A 304 1.81 -6.17 9.44
CA ILE A 304 1.56 -6.78 8.12
C ILE A 304 0.73 -8.06 8.24
N ALA A 305 1.04 -8.90 9.25
CA ALA A 305 0.28 -10.12 9.52
C ALA A 305 -1.20 -9.86 9.86
N ALA A 306 -1.52 -8.68 10.38
CA ALA A 306 -2.88 -8.33 10.74
C ALA A 306 -3.73 -7.83 9.56
N GLN A 307 -3.12 -7.54 8.41
CA GLN A 307 -3.84 -7.14 7.20
C GLN A 307 -4.66 -8.32 6.68
N HIS A 308 -4.02 -9.45 6.42
CA HIS A 308 -4.65 -10.67 5.91
C HIS A 308 -4.06 -11.90 6.61
N PRO A 309 -4.50 -12.23 7.84
CA PRO A 309 -3.88 -13.27 8.67
C PRO A 309 -3.87 -14.67 8.04
N THR A 310 -4.86 -14.99 7.22
CA THR A 310 -4.98 -16.29 6.54
C THR A 310 -3.98 -16.49 5.40
N ASP A 311 -3.51 -15.40 4.81
CA ASP A 311 -2.57 -15.41 3.70
C ASP A 311 -1.12 -15.18 4.15
N PHE A 312 -0.89 -14.99 5.46
CA PHE A 312 0.41 -14.62 6.02
C PHE A 312 1.13 -15.81 6.65
N HIS A 313 2.33 -16.07 6.15
CA HIS A 313 3.25 -17.08 6.68
C HIS A 313 4.56 -16.41 7.09
N SER A 314 5.04 -16.71 8.29
CA SER A 314 6.25 -16.06 8.81
C SER A 314 7.51 -16.88 8.67
N PHE A 315 8.64 -16.19 8.46
CA PHE A 315 9.97 -16.78 8.52
C PHE A 315 10.95 -15.86 9.27
N ASP A 316 12.07 -16.42 9.67
CA ASP A 316 13.18 -15.70 10.30
C ASP A 316 14.39 -15.65 9.35
N VAL A 317 14.94 -14.44 9.13
CA VAL A 317 16.14 -14.25 8.30
C VAL A 317 17.33 -14.95 8.96
N GLY A 318 18.11 -15.69 8.18
CA GLY A 318 19.21 -16.53 8.67
C GLY A 318 18.81 -17.94 9.04
N GLU A 319 17.50 -18.27 9.05
CA GLU A 319 16.96 -19.58 9.40
C GLU A 319 16.31 -20.26 8.18
N PRO A 320 17.11 -20.98 7.32
CA PRO A 320 16.59 -21.59 6.08
C PRO A 320 15.44 -22.57 6.30
N VAL A 321 15.47 -23.33 7.41
CA VAL A 321 14.41 -24.28 7.75
C VAL A 321 13.09 -23.57 8.05
N SER A 322 13.14 -22.39 8.69
CA SER A 322 11.97 -21.55 8.94
C SER A 322 11.35 -21.09 7.62
N LEU A 323 12.18 -20.61 6.68
CA LEU A 323 11.73 -20.17 5.36
C LEU A 323 11.20 -21.34 4.51
N ALA A 324 11.90 -22.48 4.48
CA ALA A 324 11.44 -23.65 3.75
C ALA A 324 10.05 -24.11 4.25
N ARG A 325 9.85 -24.15 5.56
CA ARG A 325 8.57 -24.48 6.17
C ARG A 325 7.48 -23.46 5.78
N ALA A 326 7.77 -22.17 5.87
CA ALA A 326 6.82 -21.12 5.51
C ALA A 326 6.40 -21.22 4.03
N ILE A 327 7.31 -21.56 3.12
CA ILE A 327 7.01 -21.81 1.70
C ILE A 327 6.08 -23.02 1.55
N VAL A 328 6.38 -24.14 2.21
CA VAL A 328 5.54 -25.35 2.16
C VAL A 328 4.14 -25.09 2.74
N ASP A 329 4.06 -24.38 3.86
CA ASP A 329 2.77 -24.04 4.47
C ASP A 329 1.95 -23.09 3.57
N ALA A 330 2.61 -22.12 2.92
CA ALA A 330 1.99 -21.19 1.98
C ALA A 330 1.48 -21.86 0.70
N THR A 331 2.16 -22.91 0.24
CA THR A 331 1.84 -23.63 -1.00
C THR A 331 1.26 -25.03 -0.75
N GLY A 332 0.69 -25.25 0.42
CA GLY A 332 0.08 -26.52 0.85
C GLY A 332 -1.22 -26.87 0.12
N PRO A 333 -1.91 -27.96 0.52
CA PRO A 333 -3.08 -28.50 -0.19
C PRO A 333 -4.27 -27.54 -0.35
N ALA A 334 -4.38 -26.53 0.51
CA ALA A 334 -5.43 -25.49 0.39
C ALA A 334 -5.08 -24.41 -0.64
N TRP A 335 -3.87 -24.45 -1.17
CA TRP A 335 -3.34 -23.49 -2.10
C TRP A 335 -3.75 -23.79 -3.55
N SER A 336 -4.05 -22.73 -4.29
CA SER A 336 -4.41 -22.82 -5.72
C SER A 336 -3.27 -22.29 -6.57
N ALA A 337 -2.69 -23.12 -7.45
CA ALA A 337 -1.57 -22.74 -8.29
C ALA A 337 -1.92 -21.61 -9.29
N PRO A 338 -0.94 -20.78 -9.70
CA PRO A 338 -1.12 -19.78 -10.76
C PRO A 338 -1.74 -20.39 -12.01
N GLY A 339 -2.66 -19.68 -12.67
CA GLY A 339 -3.36 -20.12 -13.88
C GLY A 339 -4.35 -21.28 -13.70
N SER A 340 -4.57 -21.74 -12.47
CA SER A 340 -5.62 -22.73 -12.21
C SER A 340 -7.00 -22.08 -12.11
N THR A 341 -8.04 -22.82 -12.48
CA THR A 341 -9.45 -22.38 -12.36
C THR A 341 -9.81 -22.05 -10.91
N ALA A 342 -9.19 -22.75 -9.94
CA ALA A 342 -9.41 -22.50 -8.52
C ALA A 342 -8.81 -21.14 -8.08
N ARG A 343 -7.58 -20.80 -8.53
CA ARG A 343 -7.00 -19.49 -8.26
C ARG A 343 -7.83 -18.38 -8.92
N GLU A 344 -8.24 -18.55 -10.17
CA GLU A 344 -9.06 -17.58 -10.87
C GLU A 344 -10.39 -17.32 -10.14
N ALA A 345 -11.06 -18.38 -9.69
CA ALA A 345 -12.29 -18.26 -8.92
C ALA A 345 -12.09 -17.54 -7.57
N GLU A 346 -10.96 -17.80 -6.88
CA GLU A 346 -10.62 -17.12 -5.64
C GLU A 346 -10.34 -15.62 -5.88
N VAL A 347 -9.60 -15.27 -6.93
CA VAL A 347 -9.35 -13.87 -7.32
C VAL A 347 -10.65 -13.14 -7.63
N GLU A 348 -11.57 -13.77 -8.34
CA GLU A 348 -12.89 -13.20 -8.63
C GLU A 348 -13.73 -13.01 -7.35
N HIS A 349 -13.70 -14.00 -6.46
CA HIS A 349 -14.39 -13.91 -5.15
C HIS A 349 -13.85 -12.73 -4.33
N ARG A 350 -12.54 -12.65 -4.12
CA ARG A 350 -11.89 -11.55 -3.42
C ARG A 350 -12.15 -10.18 -4.08
N ALA A 351 -12.25 -10.14 -5.41
CA ALA A 351 -12.58 -8.92 -6.13
C ALA A 351 -13.93 -8.33 -5.71
N VAL A 352 -14.93 -9.18 -5.50
CA VAL A 352 -16.27 -8.74 -5.06
C VAL A 352 -16.21 -8.20 -3.63
N GLU A 353 -15.53 -8.92 -2.72
CA GLU A 353 -15.38 -8.51 -1.33
C GLU A 353 -14.61 -7.19 -1.20
N ARG A 354 -13.48 -7.07 -1.92
CA ARG A 354 -12.63 -5.89 -1.90
C ARG A 354 -13.30 -4.65 -2.51
N ARG A 355 -14.22 -4.83 -3.45
CA ARG A 355 -15.05 -3.73 -3.98
C ARG A 355 -16.02 -3.22 -2.91
N ALA A 356 -16.71 -4.12 -2.23
CA ALA A 356 -17.62 -3.76 -1.14
C ALA A 356 -16.86 -3.07 0.01
N GLU A 357 -15.64 -3.54 0.30
CA GLU A 357 -14.76 -2.91 1.27
C GLU A 357 -14.33 -1.50 0.86
N LEU A 358 -13.96 -1.30 -0.41
CA LEU A 358 -13.62 0.02 -0.96
C LEU A 358 -14.77 1.02 -0.79
N ASP A 359 -16.00 0.60 -1.07
CA ASP A 359 -17.18 1.45 -0.89
C ASP A 359 -17.39 1.80 0.60
N ALA A 360 -17.18 0.84 1.50
CA ALA A 360 -17.24 1.08 2.94
C ALA A 360 -16.12 2.02 3.42
N VAL A 361 -14.90 1.86 2.92
CA VAL A 361 -13.74 2.72 3.19
C VAL A 361 -14.04 4.16 2.76
N ARG A 362 -14.56 4.37 1.55
CA ARG A 362 -14.96 5.68 1.04
C ARG A 362 -16.05 6.33 1.90
N ALA A 363 -17.08 5.58 2.23
CA ALA A 363 -18.15 6.06 3.10
C ALA A 363 -17.63 6.46 4.50
N ALA A 364 -16.70 5.68 5.06
CA ALA A 364 -16.08 5.98 6.36
C ALA A 364 -15.27 7.28 6.33
N HIS A 365 -14.48 7.52 5.27
CA HIS A 365 -13.74 8.77 5.09
C HIS A 365 -14.69 9.97 4.96
N VAL A 366 -15.73 9.88 4.14
CA VAL A 366 -16.74 10.95 3.98
C VAL A 366 -17.42 11.27 5.31
N ALA A 367 -17.83 10.25 6.06
CA ALA A 367 -18.45 10.43 7.37
C ALA A 367 -17.49 11.09 8.39
N LEU A 368 -16.22 10.68 8.37
CA LEU A 368 -15.19 11.27 9.24
C LEU A 368 -14.93 12.73 8.88
N TYR A 369 -14.77 13.07 7.62
CA TYR A 369 -14.55 14.45 7.17
C TYR A 369 -15.70 15.37 7.59
N ARG A 370 -16.95 14.96 7.33
CA ARG A 370 -18.13 15.75 7.71
C ARG A 370 -18.23 15.95 9.22
N ARG A 371 -17.84 14.95 10.01
CA ARG A 371 -17.86 15.03 11.47
C ARG A 371 -16.84 16.05 11.99
N VAL A 372 -15.59 16.04 11.49
CA VAL A 372 -14.56 16.98 11.96
C VAL A 372 -14.87 18.41 11.54
N ILE A 373 -15.38 18.63 10.32
CA ILE A 373 -15.83 19.95 9.86
C ILE A 373 -16.98 20.49 10.72
N ALA A 374 -17.95 19.64 11.05
CA ALA A 374 -19.09 20.06 11.89
C ALA A 374 -18.66 20.37 13.34
N ALA A 375 -17.67 19.63 13.88
CA ALA A 375 -17.13 19.89 15.21
C ALA A 375 -16.39 21.21 15.26
N GLU A 376 -15.56 21.53 14.26
CA GLU A 376 -14.83 22.80 14.16
C GLU A 376 -15.78 24.00 14.04
N ALA A 377 -16.83 23.86 13.21
CA ALA A 377 -17.84 24.93 13.05
C ALA A 377 -18.65 25.20 14.33
N ALA A 378 -18.63 24.31 15.32
CA ALA A 378 -19.34 24.43 16.58
C ALA A 378 -18.45 24.93 17.75
N ALA A 379 -17.11 24.96 17.56
CA ALA A 379 -16.13 25.40 18.55
C ALA A 379 -15.94 26.92 18.54
#